data_ef24b95dd7282c0f654c4689d21655be
#
_entry.id   ef24b95dd7282c0f654c4689d21655be
#
_cell.length_a   1.000
_cell.length_b   1.000
_cell.length_c   1.000
_cell.angle_alpha   90.00
_cell.angle_beta   90.00
_cell.angle_gamma   90.00
#
_symmetry.space_group_name_H-M   'P 1'
#
loop_
_entity.id
_entity.type
_entity.pdbx_description
1 polymer ?
#
loop_
_entity_poly.entity_id
_entity_poly.type
_entity_poly.pdbx_seq_one_letter_code
_entity_poly.pdbx_strand_id
1 'polypeptide(L)'
;MFRKRLETAIEVLNTHHLHFYEGQEFAEITDQPTPEDSRAWSQILISVLTGIPGLARQKGSDLADGSDVKSANSWFSIDKVRFNGVIKAGTKSSLSGTMAYLDQMPYLFFVLWDINPDNNRERTRIWGVRPQSDRLFREVAEEWYSQYASGQIRSNNFQLHPPVNRNDDVLTNRCGDLVYPLLFSAEWNGREYEFLTYSPEILDEGECQYPPY
;
A
#
# COMPACT_ATOMS: atom_id res chain seq x y z
N MET A 1 -12.90 13.09 -16.40
CA MET A 1 -12.99 12.42 -15.09
C MET A 1 -11.61 12.22 -14.47
N PHE A 2 -10.66 11.57 -15.12
CA PHE A 2 -9.30 11.29 -14.61
C PHE A 2 -8.53 12.53 -14.15
N ARG A 3 -8.50 13.60 -14.93
CA ARG A 3 -7.79 14.82 -14.55
C ARG A 3 -8.24 15.38 -13.18
N LYS A 4 -9.55 15.42 -12.92
CA LYS A 4 -10.08 15.89 -11.65
C LYS A 4 -9.65 15.00 -10.49
N ARG A 5 -9.63 13.67 -10.67
CA ARG A 5 -9.15 12.74 -9.65
C ARG A 5 -7.68 12.96 -9.33
N LEU A 6 -6.87 13.19 -10.38
CA LEU A 6 -5.44 13.46 -10.21
C LEU A 6 -5.19 14.78 -9.48
N GLU A 7 -5.90 15.86 -9.86
CA GLU A 7 -5.83 17.15 -9.15
C GLU A 7 -6.19 16.98 -7.67
N THR A 8 -7.29 16.28 -7.37
CA THR A 8 -7.69 16.01 -5.97
C THR A 8 -6.68 15.12 -5.24
N ALA A 9 -6.06 14.14 -5.92
CA ALA A 9 -5.02 13.31 -5.30
C ALA A 9 -3.81 14.15 -4.88
N ILE A 10 -3.38 15.10 -5.71
CA ILE A 10 -2.30 16.04 -5.36
C ILE A 10 -2.68 16.93 -4.17
N GLU A 11 -3.94 17.40 -4.09
CA GLU A 11 -4.43 18.16 -2.93
C GLU A 11 -4.38 17.31 -1.64
N VAL A 12 -4.74 16.02 -1.71
CA VAL A 12 -4.64 15.08 -0.57
C VAL A 12 -3.19 14.93 -0.11
N LEU A 13 -2.26 14.77 -1.05
CA LEU A 13 -0.83 14.65 -0.74
C LEU A 13 -0.27 15.92 -0.09
N ASN A 14 -0.57 17.09 -0.64
CA ASN A 14 -0.15 18.37 -0.10
C ASN A 14 -0.70 18.60 1.32
N THR A 15 -1.97 18.24 1.54
CA THR A 15 -2.61 18.35 2.85
C THR A 15 -1.96 17.41 3.87
N HIS A 16 -1.68 16.15 3.47
CA HIS A 16 -0.96 15.20 4.33
C HIS A 16 0.43 15.72 4.72
N HIS A 17 1.18 16.24 3.75
CA HIS A 17 2.51 16.82 3.98
C HIS A 17 2.46 17.92 5.05
N LEU A 18 1.55 18.88 4.91
CA LEU A 18 1.39 19.97 5.88
C LEU A 18 1.08 19.44 7.29
N HIS A 19 0.11 18.54 7.42
CA HIS A 19 -0.26 17.95 8.71
C HIS A 19 0.86 17.14 9.35
N PHE A 20 1.65 16.45 8.54
CA PHE A 20 2.80 15.68 9.02
C PHE A 20 3.84 16.59 9.68
N TYR A 21 4.23 17.70 9.01
CA TYR A 21 5.24 18.62 9.52
C TYR A 21 4.72 19.50 10.68
N GLU A 22 3.44 19.87 10.68
CA GLU A 22 2.82 20.49 11.85
C GLU A 22 2.88 19.55 13.06
N GLY A 23 2.62 18.25 12.87
CA GLY A 23 2.75 17.25 13.93
C GLY A 23 4.18 17.06 14.42
N GLN A 24 5.15 17.12 13.52
CA GLN A 24 6.59 17.01 13.84
C GLN A 24 7.04 18.15 14.77
N GLU A 25 6.63 19.41 14.51
CA GLU A 25 6.99 20.54 15.35
C GLU A 25 6.57 20.32 16.81
N PHE A 26 5.34 19.82 17.03
CA PHE A 26 4.89 19.47 18.38
C PHE A 26 5.63 18.28 18.99
N ALA A 27 5.98 17.29 18.20
CA ALA A 27 6.74 16.14 18.64
C ALA A 27 8.15 16.55 19.12
N GLU A 28 8.83 17.42 18.39
CA GLU A 28 10.16 17.96 18.75
C GLU A 28 10.11 18.77 20.06
N ILE A 29 9.11 19.66 20.23
CA ILE A 29 8.95 20.48 21.45
C ILE A 29 8.72 19.60 22.69
N THR A 30 8.07 18.46 22.53
CA THR A 30 7.65 17.56 23.63
C THR A 30 8.56 16.36 23.80
N ASP A 31 9.61 16.23 23.00
CA ASP A 31 10.52 15.06 22.97
C ASP A 31 9.75 13.74 22.74
N GLN A 32 8.77 13.78 21.82
CA GLN A 32 7.95 12.64 21.45
C GLN A 32 8.22 12.22 19.99
N PRO A 33 7.91 10.95 19.62
CA PRO A 33 7.99 10.51 18.24
C PRO A 33 7.04 11.31 17.33
N THR A 34 7.47 11.60 16.11
CA THR A 34 6.59 12.20 15.08
C THR A 34 5.41 11.29 14.77
N PRO A 35 4.18 11.81 14.65
CA PRO A 35 3.02 11.02 14.25
C PRO A 35 3.16 10.51 12.80
N GLU A 36 3.39 9.21 12.61
CA GLU A 36 3.69 8.60 11.31
C GLU A 36 2.48 7.89 10.65
N ASP A 37 1.28 7.93 11.24
CA ASP A 37 0.12 7.17 10.74
C ASP A 37 -0.44 7.77 9.44
N SER A 38 0.00 7.23 8.32
CA SER A 38 -0.48 7.58 6.97
C SER A 38 -1.62 6.67 6.47
N ARG A 39 -2.17 5.78 7.31
CA ARG A 39 -3.18 4.79 6.88
C ARG A 39 -4.44 5.45 6.34
N ALA A 40 -5.04 6.37 7.08
CA ALA A 40 -6.25 7.06 6.67
C ALA A 40 -6.02 7.88 5.39
N TRP A 41 -4.89 8.54 5.28
CA TRP A 41 -4.50 9.29 4.09
C TRP A 41 -4.36 8.38 2.86
N SER A 42 -3.79 7.20 3.03
CA SER A 42 -3.67 6.22 1.96
C SER A 42 -5.03 5.70 1.48
N GLN A 43 -5.97 5.45 2.39
CA GLN A 43 -7.34 5.05 2.05
C GLN A 43 -8.08 6.16 1.28
N ILE A 44 -7.97 7.41 1.72
CA ILE A 44 -8.53 8.58 1.03
C ILE A 44 -7.93 8.70 -0.37
N LEU A 45 -6.60 8.62 -0.49
CA LEU A 45 -5.89 8.74 -1.75
C LEU A 45 -6.32 7.66 -2.76
N ILE A 46 -6.43 6.41 -2.31
CA ILE A 46 -6.92 5.31 -3.16
C ILE A 46 -8.37 5.55 -3.59
N SER A 47 -9.27 5.94 -2.68
CA SER A 47 -10.67 6.26 -3.05
C SER A 47 -10.74 7.37 -4.11
N VAL A 48 -9.92 8.41 -3.99
CA VAL A 48 -9.86 9.50 -4.97
C VAL A 48 -9.37 9.00 -6.33
N LEU A 49 -8.25 8.27 -6.38
CA LEU A 49 -7.63 7.81 -7.63
C LEU A 49 -8.50 6.79 -8.37
N THR A 50 -9.10 5.86 -7.65
CA THR A 50 -9.90 4.78 -8.24
C THR A 50 -11.37 5.18 -8.46
N GLY A 51 -11.88 6.08 -7.64
CA GLY A 51 -13.31 6.43 -7.55
C GLY A 51 -14.13 5.36 -6.82
N ILE A 52 -13.51 4.36 -6.21
CA ILE A 52 -14.19 3.38 -5.34
C ILE A 52 -14.42 4.06 -3.98
N PRO A 53 -15.67 4.13 -3.50
CA PRO A 53 -15.96 4.74 -2.21
C PRO A 53 -15.27 3.99 -1.07
N GLY A 54 -14.79 4.73 -0.07
CA GLY A 54 -14.34 4.13 1.18
C GLY A 54 -15.50 3.61 2.01
N LEU A 55 -15.22 2.67 2.90
CA LEU A 55 -16.14 2.27 3.96
C LEU A 55 -15.83 3.09 5.22
N ALA A 56 -16.87 3.55 5.90
CA ALA A 56 -16.69 4.14 7.22
C ALA A 56 -15.95 3.15 8.13
N ARG A 57 -15.19 3.65 9.12
CA ARG A 57 -14.31 2.86 9.99
C ARG A 57 -14.99 1.59 10.52
N GLN A 58 -14.69 0.47 9.89
CA GLN A 58 -15.19 -0.86 10.24
C GLN A 58 -14.08 -1.91 10.16
N LYS A 59 -14.36 -3.11 10.63
CA LYS A 59 -13.46 -4.26 10.44
C LYS A 59 -13.72 -4.89 9.07
N GLY A 60 -12.66 -5.26 8.37
CA GLY A 60 -12.73 -5.90 7.05
C GLY A 60 -12.10 -5.03 5.98
N SER A 61 -12.73 -5.02 4.81
CA SER A 61 -12.27 -4.25 3.65
C SER A 61 -12.31 -2.75 3.90
N ASP A 62 -11.39 -2.01 3.28
CA ASP A 62 -11.32 -0.56 3.38
C ASP A 62 -12.23 0.14 2.36
N LEU A 63 -12.53 -0.51 1.23
CA LEU A 63 -13.31 0.02 0.12
C LEU A 63 -14.63 -0.74 -0.10
N ALA A 64 -15.61 -0.05 -0.69
CA ALA A 64 -16.99 -0.54 -0.83
C ALA A 64 -17.13 -1.76 -1.75
N ASP A 65 -16.19 -1.99 -2.65
CA ASP A 65 -16.15 -3.16 -3.55
C ASP A 65 -15.52 -4.41 -2.91
N GLY A 66 -15.00 -4.31 -1.68
CA GLY A 66 -14.29 -5.38 -1.00
C GLY A 66 -12.76 -5.29 -1.10
N SER A 67 -12.25 -4.28 -1.79
CA SER A 67 -10.81 -4.03 -1.88
C SER A 67 -10.21 -3.52 -0.56
N ASP A 68 -8.91 -3.73 -0.39
CA ASP A 68 -8.19 -3.39 0.84
C ASP A 68 -6.96 -2.51 0.55
N VAL A 69 -6.55 -1.67 1.50
CA VAL A 69 -5.42 -0.75 1.37
C VAL A 69 -4.39 -1.03 2.46
N LYS A 70 -3.15 -1.24 2.06
CA LYS A 70 -2.01 -1.41 2.96
C LYS A 70 -1.06 -0.23 2.80
N SER A 71 -0.83 0.46 3.89
CA SER A 71 0.06 1.62 3.95
C SER A 71 1.36 1.29 4.67
N ALA A 72 2.45 1.87 4.19
CA ALA A 72 3.75 1.87 4.84
C ALA A 72 4.37 3.26 4.71
N ASN A 73 4.94 3.78 5.79
CA ASN A 73 5.60 5.07 5.83
C ASN A 73 7.04 4.90 6.30
N SER A 74 8.00 5.48 5.58
CA SER A 74 9.41 5.48 5.94
C SER A 74 9.92 6.86 6.39
N TRP A 75 9.07 7.88 6.38
CA TRP A 75 9.45 9.22 6.84
C TRP A 75 9.70 9.19 8.34
N PHE A 76 10.96 9.42 8.73
CA PHE A 76 11.39 9.39 10.14
C PHE A 76 11.07 8.07 10.88
N SER A 77 10.77 6.99 10.14
CA SER A 77 10.44 5.70 10.75
C SER A 77 11.66 5.09 11.43
N ILE A 78 11.48 4.67 12.68
CA ILE A 78 12.48 3.94 13.47
C ILE A 78 12.33 2.43 13.32
N ASP A 79 11.18 1.97 12.82
CA ASP A 79 10.85 0.56 12.63
C ASP A 79 11.09 0.10 11.18
N LYS A 80 11.20 -1.23 11.01
CA LYS A 80 11.27 -1.82 9.67
C LYS A 80 9.97 -1.55 8.89
N VAL A 81 10.08 -0.79 7.80
CA VAL A 81 8.95 -0.45 6.92
C VAL A 81 8.40 -1.71 6.24
N ARG A 82 7.09 -1.91 6.33
CA ARG A 82 6.42 -3.10 5.79
C ARG A 82 4.92 -2.89 5.61
N PHE A 83 4.35 -3.58 4.65
CA PHE A 83 2.90 -3.74 4.50
C PHE A 83 2.44 -4.90 5.38
N ASN A 84 1.63 -4.61 6.37
CA ASN A 84 1.17 -5.58 7.37
C ASN A 84 -0.25 -6.07 7.10
N GLY A 85 -0.53 -7.32 7.48
CA GLY A 85 -1.90 -7.82 7.58
C GLY A 85 -2.58 -8.07 6.24
N VAL A 86 -1.81 -8.39 5.20
CA VAL A 86 -2.36 -8.87 3.92
C VAL A 86 -3.15 -10.16 4.17
N ILE A 87 -2.56 -11.10 4.90
CA ILE A 87 -3.22 -12.28 5.45
C ILE A 87 -2.81 -12.38 6.93
N LYS A 88 -3.76 -12.65 7.82
CA LYS A 88 -3.50 -12.95 9.24
C LYS A 88 -3.99 -14.36 9.56
N ALA A 89 -3.14 -15.35 9.39
CA ALA A 89 -3.48 -16.75 9.64
C ALA A 89 -3.94 -16.98 11.11
N GLY A 90 -4.89 -17.89 11.29
CA GLY A 90 -5.39 -18.27 12.61
C GLY A 90 -6.21 -17.20 13.34
N THR A 91 -6.67 -16.13 12.67
CA THR A 91 -7.62 -15.19 13.28
C THR A 91 -9.02 -15.82 13.38
N LYS A 92 -9.79 -15.41 14.40
CA LYS A 92 -11.16 -15.92 14.62
C LYS A 92 -12.18 -15.43 13.58
N SER A 93 -11.84 -14.49 12.74
CA SER A 93 -12.65 -14.05 11.63
C SER A 93 -12.62 -15.13 10.54
N SER A 94 -13.78 -15.62 10.12
CA SER A 94 -13.94 -16.83 9.32
C SER A 94 -13.23 -16.84 7.96
N LEU A 95 -12.89 -15.68 7.42
CA LEU A 95 -12.23 -15.57 6.12
C LEU A 95 -10.87 -14.86 6.19
N SER A 96 -10.72 -13.81 6.99
CA SER A 96 -9.50 -12.99 7.03
C SER A 96 -8.23 -13.73 7.50
N GLY A 97 -8.38 -14.94 8.03
CA GLY A 97 -7.29 -15.82 8.45
C GLY A 97 -6.96 -16.94 7.47
N THR A 98 -7.58 -16.98 6.30
CA THR A 98 -7.42 -18.05 5.31
C THR A 98 -7.12 -17.50 3.92
N MET A 99 -6.62 -18.35 3.03
CA MET A 99 -6.42 -18.01 1.61
C MET A 99 -7.73 -17.63 0.89
N ALA A 100 -8.89 -18.16 1.34
CA ALA A 100 -10.20 -17.83 0.79
C ALA A 100 -10.57 -16.33 0.94
N TYR A 101 -9.91 -15.59 1.82
CA TYR A 101 -10.08 -14.14 1.92
C TYR A 101 -9.67 -13.42 0.63
N LEU A 102 -8.64 -13.91 -0.04
CA LEU A 102 -8.16 -13.34 -1.30
C LEU A 102 -9.16 -13.50 -2.44
N ASP A 103 -10.03 -14.51 -2.39
CA ASP A 103 -11.05 -14.77 -3.41
C ASP A 103 -12.17 -13.70 -3.41
N GLN A 104 -12.28 -12.95 -2.33
CA GLN A 104 -13.29 -11.90 -2.15
C GLN A 104 -12.73 -10.48 -2.30
N MET A 105 -11.43 -10.34 -2.58
CA MET A 105 -10.74 -9.07 -2.64
C MET A 105 -10.43 -8.72 -4.11
N PRO A 106 -11.19 -7.80 -4.74
CA PRO A 106 -10.95 -7.40 -6.12
C PRO A 106 -9.57 -6.79 -6.30
N TYR A 107 -9.20 -5.86 -5.42
CA TYR A 107 -7.90 -5.22 -5.41
C TYR A 107 -7.29 -5.20 -4.02
N LEU A 108 -5.97 -5.27 -4.00
CA LEU A 108 -5.14 -4.98 -2.85
C LEU A 108 -4.17 -3.87 -3.25
N PHE A 109 -4.34 -2.71 -2.63
CA PHE A 109 -3.50 -1.55 -2.90
C PHE A 109 -2.40 -1.44 -1.86
N PHE A 110 -1.17 -1.19 -2.34
CA PHE A 110 -0.01 -0.93 -1.52
C PHE A 110 0.43 0.52 -1.69
N VAL A 111 0.42 1.31 -0.62
CA VAL A 111 0.79 2.73 -0.63
C VAL A 111 2.04 2.91 0.21
N LEU A 112 3.12 3.30 -0.43
CA LEU A 112 4.40 3.60 0.22
C LEU A 112 4.64 5.11 0.23
N TRP A 113 4.91 5.65 1.41
CA TRP A 113 5.39 6.98 1.64
C TRP A 113 6.88 6.87 1.95
N ASP A 114 7.75 7.28 1.02
CA ASP A 114 9.20 7.15 1.16
C ASP A 114 9.96 8.36 0.62
N ILE A 115 11.28 8.27 0.63
CA ILE A 115 12.19 9.27 0.09
C ILE A 115 12.81 8.73 -1.19
N ASN A 116 12.83 9.55 -2.23
CA ASN A 116 13.53 9.22 -3.47
C ASN A 116 15.05 9.31 -3.22
N PRO A 117 15.81 8.21 -3.37
CA PRO A 117 17.24 8.21 -3.07
C PRO A 117 18.08 9.08 -4.02
N ASP A 118 17.58 9.39 -5.23
CA ASP A 118 18.35 10.15 -6.22
C ASP A 118 18.40 11.64 -5.92
N ASN A 119 17.35 12.17 -5.26
CA ASN A 119 17.22 13.61 -5.04
C ASN A 119 16.81 13.98 -3.60
N ASN A 120 16.65 12.99 -2.74
CA ASN A 120 16.24 13.13 -1.33
C ASN A 120 14.89 13.84 -1.15
N ARG A 121 13.95 13.65 -2.10
CA ARG A 121 12.60 14.22 -2.02
C ARG A 121 11.60 13.18 -1.52
N GLU A 122 10.64 13.67 -0.78
CA GLU A 122 9.48 12.85 -0.39
C GLU A 122 8.68 12.42 -1.61
N ARG A 123 8.25 11.18 -1.60
CA ARG A 123 7.40 10.64 -2.66
C ARG A 123 6.36 9.68 -2.12
N THR A 124 5.32 9.48 -2.92
CA THR A 124 4.31 8.46 -2.70
C THR A 124 4.24 7.55 -3.91
N ARG A 125 4.29 6.23 -3.68
CA ARG A 125 4.18 5.20 -4.72
C ARG A 125 3.05 4.25 -4.39
N ILE A 126 2.26 3.89 -5.40
CA ILE A 126 1.09 3.02 -5.26
C ILE A 126 1.15 1.91 -6.28
N TRP A 127 0.99 0.66 -5.81
CA TRP A 127 0.81 -0.54 -6.62
C TRP A 127 -0.59 -1.10 -6.41
N GLY A 128 -1.18 -1.64 -7.46
CA GLY A 128 -2.45 -2.36 -7.41
C GLY A 128 -2.24 -3.82 -7.78
N VAL A 129 -2.74 -4.72 -6.96
CA VAL A 129 -2.70 -6.18 -7.18
C VAL A 129 -4.13 -6.70 -7.22
N ARG A 130 -4.39 -7.72 -8.03
CA ARG A 130 -5.68 -8.42 -8.10
C ARG A 130 -5.58 -9.80 -7.42
N PRO A 131 -5.78 -9.90 -6.10
CA PRO A 131 -5.55 -11.14 -5.37
C PRO A 131 -6.39 -12.33 -5.86
N GLN A 132 -7.53 -12.07 -6.50
CA GLN A 132 -8.40 -13.12 -7.06
C GLN A 132 -7.77 -13.85 -8.25
N SER A 133 -7.01 -13.14 -9.10
CA SER A 133 -6.53 -13.65 -10.40
C SER A 133 -5.02 -13.59 -10.58
N ASP A 134 -4.28 -12.85 -9.76
CA ASP A 134 -2.83 -12.76 -9.85
C ASP A 134 -2.18 -14.05 -9.35
N ARG A 135 -1.68 -14.84 -10.31
CA ARG A 135 -1.08 -16.15 -10.01
C ARG A 135 0.16 -16.02 -9.15
N LEU A 136 1.05 -15.07 -9.46
CA LEU A 136 2.32 -14.93 -8.74
C LEU A 136 2.09 -14.53 -7.27
N PHE A 137 1.18 -13.56 -7.05
CA PHE A 137 0.80 -13.18 -5.70
C PHE A 137 0.24 -14.36 -4.90
N ARG A 138 -0.64 -15.15 -5.53
CA ARG A 138 -1.24 -16.33 -4.89
C ARG A 138 -0.23 -17.40 -4.57
N GLU A 139 0.71 -17.70 -5.48
CA GLU A 139 1.78 -18.67 -5.26
C GLU A 139 2.65 -18.28 -4.04
N VAL A 140 3.06 -17.02 -3.94
CA VAL A 140 3.83 -16.51 -2.80
C VAL A 140 3.02 -16.57 -1.49
N ALA A 141 1.74 -16.21 -1.55
CA ALA A 141 0.84 -16.24 -0.39
C ALA A 141 0.56 -17.67 0.09
N GLU A 142 0.34 -18.62 -0.83
CA GLU A 142 0.12 -20.05 -0.53
C GLU A 142 1.37 -20.71 0.07
N GLU A 143 2.53 -20.42 -0.48
CA GLU A 143 3.80 -20.91 0.07
C GLU A 143 4.02 -20.36 1.49
N TRP A 144 3.78 -19.06 1.71
CA TRP A 144 3.85 -18.48 3.06
C TRP A 144 2.86 -19.15 4.02
N TYR A 145 1.62 -19.39 3.57
CA TYR A 145 0.59 -20.01 4.40
C TYR A 145 0.95 -21.46 4.75
N SER A 146 1.49 -22.21 3.80
CA SER A 146 2.00 -23.59 4.00
C SER A 146 3.14 -23.64 5.03
N GLN A 147 4.11 -22.72 4.91
CA GLN A 147 5.21 -22.61 5.87
C GLN A 147 4.73 -22.20 7.28
N TYR A 148 3.71 -21.36 7.37
CA TYR A 148 3.08 -21.05 8.64
C TYR A 148 2.37 -22.28 9.23
N ALA A 149 1.55 -22.99 8.45
CA ALA A 149 0.81 -24.16 8.90
C ALA A 149 1.74 -25.31 9.36
N SER A 150 2.91 -25.46 8.72
CA SER A 150 3.93 -26.44 9.10
C SER A 150 4.82 -25.99 10.28
N GLY A 151 4.64 -24.77 10.78
CA GLY A 151 5.43 -24.21 11.89
C GLY A 151 6.83 -23.72 11.51
N GLN A 152 7.16 -23.67 10.22
CA GLN A 152 8.41 -23.09 9.73
C GLN A 152 8.44 -21.57 9.88
N ILE A 153 7.28 -20.92 9.82
CA ILE A 153 7.08 -19.50 10.09
C ILE A 153 6.30 -19.35 11.38
N ARG A 154 6.82 -18.55 12.31
CA ARG A 154 6.14 -18.26 13.60
C ARG A 154 5.15 -17.09 13.50
N SER A 155 5.43 -16.13 12.62
CA SER A 155 4.54 -14.99 12.43
C SER A 155 3.26 -15.42 11.71
N ASN A 156 2.11 -15.08 12.30
CA ASN A 156 0.81 -15.31 11.68
C ASN A 156 0.40 -14.17 10.71
N ASN A 157 1.32 -13.29 10.37
CA ASN A 157 1.09 -12.10 9.57
C ASN A 157 1.90 -12.16 8.29
N PHE A 158 1.24 -12.31 7.15
CA PHE A 158 1.86 -12.19 5.83
C PHE A 158 2.23 -10.72 5.60
N GLN A 159 3.50 -10.46 5.38
CA GLN A 159 4.08 -9.13 5.23
C GLN A 159 4.81 -9.01 3.90
N LEU A 160 4.63 -7.89 3.22
CA LEU A 160 5.45 -7.49 2.09
C LEU A 160 6.35 -6.32 2.50
N HIS A 161 7.59 -6.36 2.08
CA HIS A 161 8.56 -5.30 2.31
C HIS A 161 8.69 -4.46 1.05
N PRO A 162 8.30 -3.18 1.11
CA PRO A 162 8.43 -2.27 -0.03
C PRO A 162 9.89 -1.93 -0.34
N PRO A 163 10.18 -1.43 -1.56
CA PRO A 163 11.50 -1.00 -1.98
C PRO A 163 11.87 0.39 -1.43
N VAL A 164 11.97 0.51 -0.09
CA VAL A 164 12.35 1.77 0.57
C VAL A 164 13.76 2.18 0.18
N ASN A 165 13.96 3.46 -0.14
CA ASN A 165 15.23 4.03 -0.58
C ASN A 165 15.81 3.32 -1.82
N ARG A 166 14.95 2.79 -2.68
CA ARG A 166 15.29 2.17 -3.97
C ARG A 166 14.31 2.67 -5.03
N ASN A 167 14.75 2.67 -6.30
CA ASN A 167 13.91 3.10 -7.45
C ASN A 167 13.33 1.93 -8.26
N ASP A 168 13.44 0.70 -7.74
CA ASP A 168 12.72 -0.46 -8.29
C ASP A 168 11.32 -0.57 -7.70
N ASP A 169 10.50 -1.48 -8.27
CA ASP A 169 9.13 -1.75 -7.88
C ASP A 169 8.97 -3.15 -7.25
N VAL A 170 10.03 -3.68 -6.65
CA VAL A 170 10.07 -5.03 -6.09
C VAL A 170 9.55 -5.03 -4.66
N LEU A 171 8.39 -5.66 -4.45
CA LEU A 171 7.85 -5.97 -3.13
C LEU A 171 8.39 -7.33 -2.68
N THR A 172 9.15 -7.38 -1.59
CA THR A 172 9.82 -8.61 -1.18
C THR A 172 9.08 -9.36 -0.07
N ASN A 173 9.06 -10.68 -0.17
CA ASN A 173 8.62 -11.59 0.89
C ASN A 173 9.63 -12.74 0.98
N ARG A 174 9.70 -13.42 2.11
CA ARG A 174 10.59 -14.59 2.29
C ARG A 174 10.28 -15.77 1.36
N CYS A 175 9.06 -15.81 0.81
CA CYS A 175 8.59 -16.87 -0.09
C CYS A 175 8.68 -16.49 -1.57
N GLY A 176 9.06 -15.26 -1.88
CA GLY A 176 9.23 -14.78 -3.25
C GLY A 176 9.10 -13.27 -3.38
N ASP A 177 9.63 -12.76 -4.47
CA ASP A 177 9.57 -11.35 -4.82
C ASP A 177 8.43 -11.10 -5.81
N LEU A 178 7.75 -9.96 -5.65
CA LEU A 178 6.63 -9.53 -6.47
C LEU A 178 6.99 -8.22 -7.15
N VAL A 179 6.80 -8.14 -8.46
CA VAL A 179 7.05 -6.93 -9.25
C VAL A 179 5.76 -6.50 -9.92
N TYR A 180 5.33 -5.27 -9.66
CA TYR A 180 4.12 -4.69 -10.23
C TYR A 180 4.40 -3.32 -10.81
N PRO A 181 3.73 -2.94 -11.92
CA PRO A 181 3.78 -1.57 -12.38
C PRO A 181 3.11 -0.62 -11.38
N LEU A 182 3.59 0.61 -11.33
CA LEU A 182 2.99 1.65 -10.52
C LEU A 182 1.63 2.06 -11.08
N LEU A 183 0.61 2.02 -10.22
CA LEU A 183 -0.68 2.67 -10.47
C LEU A 183 -0.52 4.20 -10.42
N PHE A 184 0.25 4.68 -9.45
CA PHE A 184 0.44 6.10 -9.24
C PHE A 184 1.78 6.36 -8.56
N SER A 185 2.43 7.46 -8.93
CA SER A 185 3.51 8.04 -8.14
C SER A 185 3.49 9.57 -8.22
N ALA A 186 3.87 10.21 -7.12
CA ALA A 186 4.05 11.66 -7.02
C ALA A 186 5.24 11.97 -6.11
N GLU A 187 5.86 13.12 -6.31
CA GLU A 187 7.05 13.57 -5.58
C GLU A 187 6.92 15.04 -5.17
N TRP A 188 7.41 15.36 -3.98
CA TRP A 188 7.47 16.72 -3.46
C TRP A 188 8.56 17.53 -4.19
N ASN A 189 8.20 18.66 -4.79
CA ASN A 189 9.16 19.49 -5.53
C ASN A 189 9.77 20.63 -4.68
N GLY A 190 9.45 20.70 -3.39
CA GLY A 190 9.83 21.76 -2.46
C GLY A 190 8.73 22.80 -2.20
N ARG A 191 7.61 22.73 -2.95
CA ARG A 191 6.46 23.62 -2.82
C ARG A 191 5.13 22.86 -2.78
N GLU A 192 5.00 21.84 -3.61
CA GLU A 192 3.81 21.01 -3.76
C GLU A 192 4.18 19.64 -4.32
N TYR A 193 3.28 18.67 -4.22
CA TYR A 193 3.43 17.40 -4.90
C TYR A 193 3.15 17.54 -6.39
N GLU A 194 4.00 16.92 -7.19
CA GLU A 194 3.82 16.73 -8.63
C GLU A 194 3.65 15.25 -8.95
N PHE A 195 2.65 14.88 -9.76
CA PHE A 195 2.52 13.49 -10.18
C PHE A 195 3.59 13.15 -11.22
N LEU A 196 4.14 11.94 -11.12
CA LEU A 196 5.12 11.41 -12.07
C LEU A 196 4.50 10.33 -12.95
N THR A 197 3.63 9.49 -12.38
CA THR A 197 2.98 8.37 -13.08
C THR A 197 1.54 8.24 -12.61
N TYR A 198 0.63 7.95 -13.55
CA TYR A 198 -0.72 7.51 -13.27
C TYR A 198 -1.20 6.57 -14.37
N SER A 199 -1.40 5.30 -14.05
CA SER A 199 -1.73 4.20 -14.95
C SER A 199 -3.06 3.56 -14.55
N PRO A 200 -4.21 4.26 -14.77
CA PRO A 200 -5.53 3.76 -14.37
C PRO A 200 -5.93 2.48 -15.12
N GLU A 201 -5.32 2.17 -16.26
CA GLU A 201 -5.52 0.93 -17.01
C GLU A 201 -5.19 -0.33 -16.22
N ILE A 202 -4.38 -0.24 -15.16
CA ILE A 202 -4.11 -1.33 -14.22
C ILE A 202 -5.40 -1.80 -13.53
N LEU A 203 -6.40 -0.91 -13.40
CA LEU A 203 -7.67 -1.19 -12.77
C LEU A 203 -8.75 -1.71 -13.72
N ASP A 204 -8.49 -1.72 -15.04
CA ASP A 204 -9.46 -2.20 -16.00
C ASP A 204 -9.61 -3.73 -15.92
N GLU A 205 -10.84 -4.21 -16.02
CA GLU A 205 -11.20 -5.65 -15.95
C GLU A 205 -10.85 -6.42 -17.25
N GLY A 206 -9.98 -5.91 -18.08
CA GLY A 206 -9.47 -6.59 -19.25
C GLY A 206 -8.13 -7.24 -18.98
N GLU A 207 -7.96 -8.50 -19.35
CA GLU A 207 -6.75 -9.33 -19.36
C GLU A 207 -5.65 -8.90 -18.39
N CYS A 208 -5.21 -9.79 -17.51
CA CYS A 208 -4.05 -9.57 -16.64
C CYS A 208 -2.90 -9.00 -17.49
N GLN A 209 -2.67 -7.69 -17.42
CA GLN A 209 -1.65 -7.01 -18.22
C GLN A 209 -0.22 -7.33 -17.75
N TYR A 210 -0.10 -8.14 -16.72
CA TYR A 210 1.17 -8.63 -16.25
C TYR A 210 1.62 -9.76 -17.18
N PRO A 211 2.81 -9.67 -17.77
CA PRO A 211 3.29 -10.76 -18.60
C PRO A 211 3.30 -12.03 -17.75
N PRO A 212 2.88 -13.16 -18.32
CA PRO A 212 3.09 -14.44 -17.66
C PRO A 212 4.60 -14.64 -17.55
N TYR A 213 5.09 -14.68 -16.33
CA TYR A 213 6.48 -15.06 -16.06
C TYR A 213 6.66 -16.57 -16.26
#